data_52cc2e529a46da59d8e6d8503d9cdf9a
#
_entry.id   52cc2e529a46da59d8e6d8503d9cdf9a
#
_cell.length_a   1.000
_cell.length_b   1.000
_cell.length_c   1.000
_cell.angle_alpha   90.00
_cell.angle_beta   90.00
_cell.angle_gamma   90.00
#
_symmetry.space_group_name_H-M   'P 1'
#
loop_
_entity.id
_entity.type
_entity.pdbx_description
1 polymer ?
#
loop_
_entity_poly.entity_id
_entity_poly.type
_entity_poly.pdbx_seq_one_letter_code
_entity_poly.pdbx_strand_id
1 'polypeptide(L)'
;MARELVTERLVLRPWEIDDAAAALGAYGADDVARWLAPAMDRVHDQGAMRLVLQQWVAEDARMVPPAGRWAIERREDGAVIGGATLLPLPPDDEFEIGWQLHPDAWGHGYASEAGLALARWAFDQGIEQVIAVVRPANTRAAATVRRIGMEWVGETEKYHHLRLQQFRLRPADLTARA
;
A
#
# COMPACT_ATOMS: atom_id res chain seq x y z
N MET A 1 -5.28 13.74 7.53
CA MET A 1 -5.88 13.36 6.23
C MET A 1 -4.76 13.18 5.21
N ALA A 2 -4.79 12.08 4.50
CA ALA A 2 -3.80 11.78 3.47
C ALA A 2 -3.81 12.87 2.38
N ARG A 3 -2.60 13.29 1.95
CA ARG A 3 -2.46 14.25 0.87
C ARG A 3 -2.61 13.55 -0.48
N GLU A 4 -3.23 14.20 -1.44
CA GLU A 4 -3.26 13.71 -2.83
C GLU A 4 -1.85 13.70 -3.44
N LEU A 5 -1.48 12.56 -4.06
CA LEU A 5 -0.22 12.37 -4.75
C LEU A 5 -0.52 12.00 -6.21
N VAL A 6 0.04 12.76 -7.14
CA VAL A 6 -0.17 12.56 -8.57
C VAL A 6 1.09 11.98 -9.21
N THR A 7 0.91 10.92 -10.00
CA THR A 7 1.97 10.29 -10.78
C THR A 7 1.65 10.38 -12.28
N GLU A 8 2.43 9.73 -13.10
CA GLU A 8 2.17 9.71 -14.56
C GLU A 8 0.79 9.13 -14.89
N ARG A 9 0.43 7.99 -14.28
CA ARG A 9 -0.80 7.25 -14.60
C ARG A 9 -1.81 7.17 -13.48
N LEU A 10 -1.45 7.61 -12.26
CA LEU A 10 -2.25 7.42 -11.05
C LEU A 10 -2.48 8.73 -10.32
N VAL A 11 -3.58 8.77 -9.57
CA VAL A 11 -3.82 9.68 -8.47
C VAL A 11 -4.01 8.84 -7.21
N LEU A 12 -3.16 9.03 -6.21
CA LEU A 12 -3.38 8.50 -4.88
C LEU A 12 -4.11 9.58 -4.08
N ARG A 13 -5.34 9.33 -3.72
CA ARG A 13 -6.21 10.28 -3.01
C ARG A 13 -6.79 9.66 -1.75
N PRO A 14 -7.29 10.48 -0.80
CA PRO A 14 -8.04 9.94 0.33
C PRO A 14 -9.19 9.04 -0.13
N TRP A 15 -9.47 7.98 0.64
CA TRP A 15 -10.64 7.15 0.43
C TRP A 15 -11.94 7.94 0.66
N GLU A 16 -12.93 7.64 -0.14
CA GLU A 16 -14.31 8.09 0.04
C GLU A 16 -15.22 6.88 0.29
N ILE A 17 -16.32 7.08 1.03
CA ILE A 17 -17.23 5.98 1.34
C ILE A 17 -17.88 5.43 0.06
N ASP A 18 -18.07 6.28 -0.94
CA ASP A 18 -18.65 5.90 -2.24
C ASP A 18 -17.68 5.06 -3.11
N ASP A 19 -16.41 4.91 -2.72
CA ASP A 19 -15.48 4.00 -3.36
C ASP A 19 -15.74 2.51 -3.04
N ALA A 20 -16.74 2.20 -2.20
CA ALA A 20 -16.94 0.85 -1.66
C ALA A 20 -17.08 -0.23 -2.74
N ALA A 21 -17.79 0.04 -3.83
CA ALA A 21 -17.93 -0.93 -4.91
C ALA A 21 -16.59 -1.25 -5.58
N ALA A 22 -15.80 -0.23 -5.87
CA ALA A 22 -14.48 -0.40 -6.47
C ALA A 22 -13.49 -1.04 -5.49
N ALA A 23 -13.48 -0.61 -4.23
CA ALA A 23 -12.64 -1.18 -3.18
C ALA A 23 -12.91 -2.67 -2.96
N LEU A 24 -14.17 -3.10 -3.04
CA LEU A 24 -14.55 -4.51 -2.94
C LEU A 24 -13.90 -5.37 -4.02
N GLY A 25 -13.65 -4.83 -5.20
CA GLY A 25 -12.93 -5.50 -6.27
C GLY A 25 -11.51 -5.92 -5.90
N ALA A 26 -10.86 -5.17 -5.01
CA ALA A 26 -9.56 -5.52 -4.45
C ALA A 26 -9.71 -6.33 -3.15
N TYR A 27 -10.33 -5.77 -2.14
CA TYR A 27 -10.38 -6.34 -0.79
C TYR A 27 -11.36 -7.51 -0.62
N GLY A 28 -12.23 -7.74 -1.58
CA GLY A 28 -13.10 -8.89 -1.67
C GLY A 28 -12.55 -10.04 -2.52
N ALA A 29 -11.47 -9.80 -3.27
CA ALA A 29 -10.84 -10.83 -4.10
C ALA A 29 -10.01 -11.80 -3.25
N ASP A 30 -10.23 -13.12 -3.41
CA ASP A 30 -9.48 -14.15 -2.69
C ASP A 30 -7.97 -14.04 -2.91
N ASP A 31 -7.56 -13.75 -4.13
CA ASP A 31 -6.15 -13.64 -4.53
C ASP A 31 -5.44 -12.42 -3.91
N VAL A 32 -6.19 -11.47 -3.38
CA VAL A 32 -5.67 -10.32 -2.62
C VAL A 32 -5.77 -10.61 -1.11
N ALA A 33 -6.96 -10.99 -0.66
CA ALA A 33 -7.28 -11.14 0.77
C ALA A 33 -6.38 -12.18 1.48
N ARG A 34 -6.01 -13.24 0.80
CA ARG A 34 -5.12 -14.28 1.36
C ARG A 34 -3.76 -13.75 1.83
N TRP A 35 -3.29 -12.65 1.26
CA TRP A 35 -2.03 -12.01 1.63
C TRP A 35 -2.17 -10.98 2.75
N LEU A 36 -3.40 -10.55 3.03
CA LEU A 36 -3.69 -9.56 4.08
C LEU A 36 -3.90 -10.20 5.44
N ALA A 37 -4.34 -11.45 5.50
CA ALA A 37 -4.52 -12.14 6.77
C ALA A 37 -3.19 -12.30 7.52
N PRO A 38 -3.14 -12.20 8.86
CA PRO A 38 -4.27 -12.00 9.78
C PRO A 38 -4.62 -10.50 10.01
N ALA A 39 -3.92 -9.56 9.41
CA ALA A 39 -4.12 -8.12 9.64
C ALA A 39 -5.50 -7.64 9.19
N MET A 40 -6.03 -8.23 8.12
CA MET A 40 -7.34 -7.91 7.57
C MET A 40 -7.98 -9.17 6.97
N ASP A 41 -9.25 -9.39 7.29
CA ASP A 41 -10.05 -10.45 6.69
C ASP A 41 -10.59 -10.02 5.32
N ARG A 42 -10.92 -11.02 4.49
CA ARG A 42 -11.60 -10.78 3.23
C ARG A 42 -12.94 -10.06 3.45
N VAL A 43 -13.18 -9.01 2.69
CA VAL A 43 -14.45 -8.29 2.70
C VAL A 43 -15.44 -8.98 1.76
N HIS A 44 -16.63 -9.33 2.26
CA HIS A 44 -17.55 -10.21 1.55
C HIS A 44 -18.56 -9.49 0.65
N ASP A 45 -18.92 -8.27 0.99
CA ASP A 45 -19.91 -7.49 0.25
C ASP A 45 -19.69 -5.98 0.35
N GLN A 46 -20.42 -5.23 -0.46
CA GLN A 46 -20.28 -3.78 -0.53
C GLN A 46 -20.69 -3.08 0.77
N GLY A 47 -21.66 -3.60 1.51
CA GLY A 47 -22.07 -3.06 2.80
C GLY A 47 -20.95 -3.17 3.83
N ALA A 48 -20.30 -4.34 3.91
CA ALA A 48 -19.12 -4.54 4.75
C ALA A 48 -17.96 -3.62 4.33
N MET A 49 -17.74 -3.45 3.02
CA MET A 49 -16.70 -2.54 2.53
C MET A 49 -16.96 -1.08 2.88
N ARG A 50 -18.22 -0.64 2.86
CA ARG A 50 -18.59 0.71 3.32
C ARG A 50 -18.21 0.93 4.79
N LEU A 51 -18.45 -0.05 5.65
CA LEU A 51 -18.06 0.03 7.07
C LEU A 51 -16.54 0.15 7.24
N VAL A 52 -15.79 -0.63 6.47
CA VAL A 52 -14.33 -0.55 6.46
C VAL A 52 -13.86 0.83 6.02
N LEU A 53 -14.43 1.39 4.95
CA LEU A 53 -14.08 2.73 4.47
C LEU A 53 -14.47 3.82 5.46
N GLN A 54 -15.61 3.71 6.13
CA GLN A 54 -16.01 4.64 7.19
C GLN A 54 -14.96 4.66 8.32
N GLN A 55 -14.47 3.50 8.72
CA GLN A 55 -13.42 3.39 9.72
C GLN A 55 -12.11 4.02 9.20
N TRP A 56 -11.66 3.69 7.99
CA TRP A 56 -10.43 4.23 7.44
C TRP A 56 -10.46 5.74 7.25
N VAL A 57 -11.56 6.30 6.80
CA VAL A 57 -11.75 7.76 6.67
C VAL A 57 -11.67 8.43 8.04
N ALA A 58 -12.30 7.85 9.07
CA ALA A 58 -12.25 8.38 10.43
C ALA A 58 -10.84 8.28 11.05
N GLU A 59 -10.12 7.19 10.80
CA GLU A 59 -8.74 7.02 11.26
C GLU A 59 -7.80 7.99 10.55
N ASP A 60 -7.92 8.10 9.21
CA ASP A 60 -7.05 8.96 8.39
C ASP A 60 -7.15 10.44 8.80
N ALA A 61 -8.34 10.89 9.22
CA ALA A 61 -8.52 12.25 9.74
C ALA A 61 -7.69 12.58 10.99
N ARG A 62 -7.22 11.55 11.71
CA ARG A 62 -6.41 11.66 12.93
C ARG A 62 -4.94 11.33 12.71
N MET A 63 -4.58 10.82 11.53
CA MET A 63 -3.19 10.47 11.21
C MET A 63 -2.35 11.73 11.03
N VAL A 64 -1.12 11.62 11.51
CA VAL A 64 -0.11 12.66 11.32
C VAL A 64 0.75 12.28 10.11
N PRO A 65 0.98 13.21 9.16
CA PRO A 65 1.88 12.94 8.05
C PRO A 65 3.25 12.40 8.53
N PRO A 66 3.85 11.46 7.77
CA PRO A 66 3.47 11.01 6.43
C PRO A 66 2.44 9.88 6.39
N ALA A 67 1.96 9.41 7.56
CA ALA A 67 1.01 8.31 7.63
C ALA A 67 -0.28 8.60 6.87
N GLY A 68 -0.82 7.58 6.22
CA GLY A 68 -2.10 7.68 5.52
C GLY A 68 -2.51 6.40 4.79
N ARG A 69 -3.76 6.41 4.33
CA ARG A 69 -4.36 5.40 3.47
C ARG A 69 -4.91 6.08 2.22
N TRP A 70 -4.61 5.54 1.06
CA TRP A 70 -5.00 6.12 -0.23
C TRP A 70 -5.80 5.15 -1.06
N ALA A 71 -6.82 5.65 -1.74
CA ALA A 71 -7.36 5.02 -2.93
C ALA A 71 -6.40 5.27 -4.09
N ILE A 72 -6.18 4.25 -4.91
CA ILE A 72 -5.40 4.38 -6.15
C ILE A 72 -6.39 4.53 -7.30
N GLU A 73 -6.43 5.70 -7.87
CA GLU A 73 -7.27 6.02 -9.03
C GLU A 73 -6.42 6.07 -10.29
N ARG A 74 -6.88 5.40 -11.34
CA ARG A 74 -6.24 5.45 -12.66
C ARG A 74 -6.67 6.70 -13.40
N ARG A 75 -5.71 7.50 -13.86
CA ARG A 75 -5.98 8.81 -14.48
C ARG A 75 -6.70 8.71 -15.84
N GLU A 76 -6.46 7.62 -16.55
CA GLU A 76 -7.01 7.41 -17.90
C GLU A 76 -8.55 7.40 -17.91
N ASP A 77 -9.16 6.79 -16.92
CA ASP A 77 -10.61 6.56 -16.86
C ASP A 77 -11.27 6.89 -15.50
N GLY A 78 -10.49 7.36 -14.53
CA GLY A 78 -10.99 7.65 -13.19
C GLY A 78 -11.35 6.42 -12.35
N ALA A 79 -10.98 5.21 -12.79
CA ALA A 79 -11.28 4.00 -12.06
C ALA A 79 -10.41 3.86 -10.81
N VAL A 80 -11.03 3.56 -9.67
CA VAL A 80 -10.32 3.16 -8.45
C VAL A 80 -9.94 1.69 -8.61
N ILE A 81 -8.63 1.43 -8.68
CA ILE A 81 -8.07 0.11 -8.96
C ILE A 81 -7.51 -0.60 -7.73
N GLY A 82 -7.52 0.05 -6.58
CA GLY A 82 -7.04 -0.54 -5.34
C GLY A 82 -6.72 0.50 -4.28
N GLY A 83 -5.90 0.12 -3.33
CA GLY A 83 -5.46 0.97 -2.23
C GLY A 83 -3.98 0.86 -1.94
N ALA A 84 -3.46 1.88 -1.29
CA ALA A 84 -2.09 1.92 -0.78
C ALA A 84 -2.05 2.50 0.62
N THR A 85 -1.04 2.12 1.37
CA THR A 85 -0.84 2.57 2.75
C THR A 85 0.61 2.97 3.00
N LEU A 86 0.79 3.94 3.85
CA LEU A 86 2.06 4.27 4.49
C LEU A 86 1.78 4.41 5.98
N LEU A 87 2.11 3.40 6.75
CA LEU A 87 1.73 3.30 8.16
C LEU A 87 2.92 2.84 9.00
N PRO A 88 3.03 3.33 10.26
CA PRO A 88 3.99 2.76 11.19
C PRO A 88 3.61 1.31 11.51
N LEU A 89 4.60 0.42 11.45
CA LEU A 89 4.44 -1.01 11.69
C LEU A 89 4.98 -1.39 13.07
N PRO A 90 4.12 -1.74 14.05
CA PRO A 90 4.58 -2.20 15.36
C PRO A 90 5.44 -3.48 15.26
N PRO A 91 6.43 -3.69 16.15
CA PRO A 91 6.71 -2.92 17.38
C PRO A 91 7.64 -1.72 17.20
N ASP A 92 8.37 -1.62 16.08
CA ASP A 92 9.43 -0.64 15.91
C ASP A 92 8.94 0.70 15.31
N ASP A 93 7.68 0.75 14.89
CA ASP A 93 7.03 1.90 14.25
C ASP A 93 7.74 2.40 12.98
N GLU A 94 8.48 1.52 12.32
CA GLU A 94 9.03 1.80 11.00
C GLU A 94 7.91 1.96 9.97
N PHE A 95 8.02 2.95 9.09
CA PHE A 95 7.00 3.19 8.08
C PHE A 95 7.02 2.12 7.00
N GLU A 96 5.91 1.38 6.90
CA GLU A 96 5.68 0.34 5.88
C GLU A 96 4.86 0.90 4.73
N ILE A 97 5.31 0.59 3.51
CA ILE A 97 4.53 0.77 2.29
C ILE A 97 3.74 -0.52 2.03
N GLY A 98 2.43 -0.39 1.89
CA GLY A 98 1.53 -1.47 1.49
C GLY A 98 0.71 -1.09 0.27
N TRP A 99 0.26 -2.09 -0.49
CA TRP A 99 -0.63 -1.91 -1.63
C TRP A 99 -1.48 -3.15 -1.86
N GLN A 100 -2.68 -2.93 -2.36
CA GLN A 100 -3.62 -3.97 -2.79
C GLN A 100 -4.30 -3.48 -4.06
N LEU A 101 -4.20 -4.26 -5.13
CA LEU A 101 -4.84 -3.93 -6.40
C LEU A 101 -5.89 -4.97 -6.77
N HIS A 102 -6.96 -4.49 -7.40
CA HIS A 102 -7.87 -5.36 -8.13
C HIS A 102 -7.07 -6.27 -9.06
N PRO A 103 -7.34 -7.59 -9.11
CA PRO A 103 -6.60 -8.52 -9.96
C PRO A 103 -6.50 -8.11 -11.44
N ASP A 104 -7.54 -7.49 -11.97
CA ASP A 104 -7.57 -6.98 -13.36
C ASP A 104 -6.56 -5.84 -13.61
N ALA A 105 -6.09 -5.17 -12.57
CA ALA A 105 -5.08 -4.12 -12.66
C ALA A 105 -3.63 -4.63 -12.50
N TRP A 106 -3.46 -5.93 -12.28
CA TRP A 106 -2.12 -6.51 -12.17
C TRP A 106 -1.37 -6.53 -13.50
N GLY A 107 -0.05 -6.57 -13.44
CA GLY A 107 0.82 -6.70 -14.62
C GLY A 107 1.06 -5.40 -15.41
N HIS A 108 0.60 -4.26 -14.91
CA HIS A 108 0.76 -2.95 -15.55
C HIS A 108 1.80 -2.04 -14.86
N GLY A 109 2.38 -2.46 -13.74
CA GLY A 109 3.34 -1.66 -12.97
C GLY A 109 2.72 -0.60 -12.06
N TYR A 110 1.41 -0.62 -11.85
CA TYR A 110 0.73 0.37 -11.00
C TYR A 110 1.16 0.28 -9.53
N ALA A 111 1.35 -0.92 -9.00
CA ALA A 111 1.81 -1.10 -7.62
C ALA A 111 3.20 -0.48 -7.38
N SER A 112 4.12 -0.65 -8.32
CA SER A 112 5.46 -0.05 -8.27
C SER A 112 5.40 1.47 -8.36
N GLU A 113 4.56 2.00 -9.22
CA GLU A 113 4.36 3.44 -9.40
C GLU A 113 3.76 4.08 -8.13
N ALA A 114 2.74 3.45 -7.55
CA ALA A 114 2.14 3.89 -6.29
C ALA A 114 3.13 3.81 -5.12
N GLY A 115 3.82 2.69 -4.98
CA GLY A 115 4.81 2.48 -3.91
C GLY A 115 5.95 3.50 -3.96
N LEU A 116 6.43 3.82 -5.16
CA LEU A 116 7.47 4.84 -5.35
C LEU A 116 6.98 6.25 -4.99
N ALA A 117 5.73 6.58 -5.32
CA ALA A 117 5.12 7.85 -4.94
C ALA A 117 5.03 7.99 -3.42
N LEU A 118 4.62 6.93 -2.72
CA LEU A 118 4.56 6.91 -1.25
C LEU A 118 5.95 7.03 -0.61
N ALA A 119 6.95 6.36 -1.17
CA ALA A 119 8.33 6.48 -0.68
C ALA A 119 8.84 7.91 -0.79
N ARG A 120 8.64 8.55 -1.94
CA ARG A 120 9.01 9.97 -2.14
C ARG A 120 8.28 10.88 -1.17
N TRP A 121 6.99 10.70 -1.00
CA TRP A 121 6.20 11.43 -0.02
C TRP A 121 6.77 11.29 1.39
N ALA A 122 7.09 10.06 1.84
CA ALA A 122 7.69 9.82 3.14
C ALA A 122 9.02 10.56 3.30
N PHE A 123 9.89 10.50 2.29
CA PHE A 123 11.19 11.16 2.31
C PHE A 123 11.05 12.70 2.33
N ASP A 124 10.09 13.25 1.58
CA ASP A 124 9.79 14.68 1.62
C ASP A 124 9.29 15.16 3.00
N GLN A 125 8.74 14.24 3.80
CA GLN A 125 8.36 14.51 5.19
C GLN A 125 9.49 14.21 6.21
N GLY A 126 10.69 13.92 5.75
CA GLY A 126 11.86 13.72 6.59
C GLY A 126 12.05 12.29 7.12
N ILE A 127 11.30 11.32 6.61
CA ILE A 127 11.52 9.91 6.94
C ILE A 127 12.80 9.43 6.27
N GLU A 128 13.67 8.77 7.02
CA GLU A 128 14.98 8.35 6.54
C GLU A 128 14.95 7.03 5.75
N GLN A 129 13.96 6.18 6.02
CA GLN A 129 13.75 4.93 5.29
C GLN A 129 12.29 4.47 5.38
N VAL A 130 11.86 3.72 4.40
CA VAL A 130 10.60 2.97 4.40
C VAL A 130 10.89 1.49 4.21
N ILE A 131 10.00 0.66 4.76
CA ILE A 131 10.10 -0.80 4.64
C ILE A 131 8.90 -1.36 3.88
N ALA A 132 9.06 -2.58 3.40
CA ALA A 132 7.97 -3.46 2.99
C ALA A 132 8.23 -4.85 3.53
N VAL A 133 7.19 -5.53 3.96
CA VAL A 133 7.26 -6.91 4.40
C VAL A 133 6.40 -7.78 3.48
N VAL A 134 6.97 -8.90 3.04
CA VAL A 134 6.38 -9.74 2.00
C VAL A 134 6.42 -11.19 2.46
N ARG A 135 5.31 -11.92 2.34
CA ARG A 135 5.32 -13.36 2.55
C ARG A 135 6.20 -14.04 1.49
N PRO A 136 7.03 -15.04 1.85
CA PRO A 136 7.94 -15.70 0.90
C PRO A 136 7.25 -16.25 -0.35
N ALA A 137 6.02 -16.72 -0.21
CA ALA A 137 5.24 -17.26 -1.33
C ALA A 137 4.57 -16.20 -2.22
N ASN A 138 4.56 -14.92 -1.79
CA ASN A 138 3.99 -13.83 -2.57
C ASN A 138 5.01 -13.28 -3.58
N THR A 139 5.22 -14.02 -4.66
CA THR A 139 6.21 -13.69 -5.69
C THR A 139 5.90 -12.38 -6.43
N ARG A 140 4.62 -12.03 -6.56
CA ARG A 140 4.19 -10.75 -7.17
C ARG A 140 4.62 -9.56 -6.33
N ALA A 141 4.38 -9.59 -5.02
CA ALA A 141 4.83 -8.52 -4.13
C ALA A 141 6.36 -8.43 -4.10
N ALA A 142 7.05 -9.56 -4.09
CA ALA A 142 8.52 -9.60 -4.16
C ALA A 142 9.05 -8.95 -5.46
N ALA A 143 8.40 -9.18 -6.60
CA ALA A 143 8.76 -8.53 -7.86
C ALA A 143 8.51 -7.02 -7.81
N THR A 144 7.41 -6.59 -7.19
CA THR A 144 7.07 -5.18 -7.04
C THR A 144 8.09 -4.43 -6.19
N VAL A 145 8.47 -4.94 -5.01
CA VAL A 145 9.47 -4.28 -4.15
C VAL A 145 10.83 -4.16 -4.84
N ARG A 146 11.22 -5.14 -5.63
CA ARG A 146 12.45 -5.07 -6.43
C ARG A 146 12.38 -4.00 -7.53
N ARG A 147 11.22 -3.84 -8.19
CA ARG A 147 11.03 -2.77 -9.20
C ARG A 147 11.08 -1.39 -8.57
N ILE A 148 10.53 -1.21 -7.37
CA ILE A 148 10.64 0.04 -6.61
C ILE A 148 12.12 0.34 -6.30
N GLY A 149 12.94 -0.69 -6.17
CA GLY A 149 14.36 -0.56 -5.84
C GLY A 149 14.69 -0.84 -4.40
N MET A 150 13.78 -1.47 -3.71
CA MET A 150 13.99 -1.85 -2.32
C MET A 150 15.06 -2.93 -2.19
N GLU A 151 15.89 -2.78 -1.18
CA GLU A 151 16.94 -3.73 -0.80
C GLU A 151 16.38 -4.80 0.15
N TRP A 152 16.64 -6.07 -0.14
CA TRP A 152 16.35 -7.13 0.81
C TRP A 152 17.28 -7.03 2.03
N VAL A 153 16.71 -7.01 3.22
CA VAL A 153 17.48 -6.88 4.48
C VAL A 153 17.37 -8.09 5.40
N GLY A 154 16.68 -9.12 4.99
CA GLY A 154 16.59 -10.38 5.71
C GLY A 154 15.18 -10.88 5.94
N GLU A 155 15.09 -11.97 6.69
CA GLU A 155 13.83 -12.52 7.17
C GLU A 155 13.52 -12.01 8.57
N THR A 156 12.23 -11.90 8.89
CA THR A 156 11.77 -11.48 10.22
C THR A 156 10.49 -12.21 10.62
N GLU A 157 10.33 -12.43 11.92
CA GLU A 157 9.09 -12.94 12.51
C GLU A 157 8.45 -11.91 13.47
N LYS A 158 8.96 -10.66 13.48
CA LYS A 158 8.46 -9.59 14.37
C LYS A 158 7.01 -9.21 14.12
N TYR A 159 6.51 -9.37 12.88
CA TYR A 159 5.25 -8.82 12.45
C TYR A 159 4.21 -9.92 12.28
N HIS A 160 3.06 -9.77 12.94
CA HIS A 160 1.91 -10.66 12.81
C HIS A 160 2.19 -12.15 13.12
N HIS A 161 3.30 -12.46 13.81
CA HIS A 161 3.75 -13.86 14.04
C HIS A 161 3.93 -14.66 12.74
N LEU A 162 4.27 -13.97 11.66
CA LEU A 162 4.52 -14.56 10.35
C LEU A 162 6.01 -14.50 10.00
N ARG A 163 6.49 -15.49 9.27
CA ARG A 163 7.78 -15.41 8.62
C ARG A 163 7.67 -14.54 7.37
N LEU A 164 8.35 -13.41 7.36
CA LEU A 164 8.29 -12.40 6.31
C LEU A 164 9.67 -12.07 5.78
N GLN A 165 9.74 -11.73 4.50
CA GLN A 165 10.89 -11.10 3.87
C GLN A 165 10.77 -9.59 4.09
N GLN A 166 11.81 -8.97 4.63
CA GLN A 166 11.85 -7.52 4.83
C GLN A 166 12.71 -6.85 3.78
N PHE A 167 12.18 -5.78 3.21
CA PHE A 167 12.83 -4.92 2.25
C PHE A 167 12.86 -3.49 2.78
N ARG A 168 13.84 -2.72 2.32
CA ARG A 168 14.09 -1.33 2.74
C ARG A 168 14.37 -0.44 1.54
N LEU A 169 13.92 0.81 1.61
CA LEU A 169 14.28 1.87 0.67
C LEU A 169 14.71 3.11 1.43
N ARG A 170 15.79 3.73 1.01
CA ARG A 170 16.31 5.00 1.52
C ARG A 170 16.37 6.04 0.39
N PRO A 171 16.41 7.37 0.69
CA PRO A 171 16.51 8.40 -0.35
C PRO A 171 17.66 8.18 -1.33
N ALA A 172 18.82 7.73 -0.85
CA ALA A 172 19.98 7.43 -1.68
C ALA A 172 19.73 6.35 -2.75
N ASP A 173 18.82 5.41 -2.47
CA ASP A 173 18.48 4.32 -3.41
C ASP A 173 17.68 4.82 -4.62
N LEU A 174 17.03 5.99 -4.51
CA LEU A 174 16.31 6.64 -5.61
C LEU A 174 17.25 7.34 -6.59
N THR A 175 18.33 7.93 -6.11
CA THR A 175 19.30 8.67 -6.93
C THR A 175 20.24 7.76 -7.71
N ALA A 176 20.46 6.54 -7.25
CA ALA A 176 21.30 5.54 -7.94
C ALA A 176 20.69 5.00 -9.25
N ARG A 177 19.45 5.40 -9.60
CA ARG A 177 18.67 4.93 -10.76
C ARG A 177 18.36 6.03 -11.78
N ALA A 178 18.81 7.25 -11.53
CA ALA A 178 18.62 8.36 -12.47
C ALA A 178 19.69 8.33 -13.58
#